data_fdafeb33626df70795ab76efd7d769ce
#
_entry.id   fdafeb33626df70795ab76efd7d769ce
#
_cell.length_a   1.000
_cell.length_b   1.000
_cell.length_c   1.000
_cell.angle_alpha   90.00
_cell.angle_beta   90.00
_cell.angle_gamma   90.00
#
_symmetry.space_group_name_H-M   'P 1'
#
loop_
_entity.id
_entity.type
_entity.pdbx_description
1 polymer ?
#
loop_
_entity_poly.entity_id
_entity_poly.type
_entity_poly.pdbx_seq_one_letter_code
_entity_poly.pdbx_strand_id
1 'polypeptide(L)'
;MKIKAVSIILSIAMVFSCLASITSFSVSAEETTEESVYTIAGNNEELFGLIWYKYITKDNTMQKSGDVYVYELKNVQVQTGIKFSIVEHKPDGATREYGNGPHYPGNFDIYSEFRVAKACDVTITFNPETHEIKVLGDGVREIKGDTYRLYAYSMNCDTFGIDTRTNPYPLENEMTEDENGIYSVTFKDVQPQKNILINISAEVTEPIVGFTGYNYCAIDVTKPCDVTVYFSGYAYSESSKIWAEGDGVVMKTKPEIGEMHFIGGITDTPTDSNKMKQKDDYVFTYRADKLTTDIDYGFQFYNVQENYNDMWYGGYYDGSFKFGTDNQAYPIFSDYGACFQRGYFSVPYDNASVLITFDLTNYDYVSKQNASYRIDLIGDVCGDGKISVTDATELQKSLSEITELTDNQNTLADVNGDGEVNVKDVTEIQKIAVQ
;
A
#
# COMPACT_ATOMS: atom_id res chain seq x y z
N MET A 1 10.09 -36.36 -6.40
CA MET A 1 10.35 -35.27 -7.35
C MET A 1 11.72 -34.57 -7.16
N LYS A 2 12.71 -35.24 -6.56
CA LYS A 2 14.08 -34.72 -6.30
C LYS A 2 15.15 -35.10 -7.34
N ILE A 3 14.79 -35.78 -8.42
CA ILE A 3 15.78 -36.37 -9.37
C ILE A 3 15.98 -35.52 -10.64
N LYS A 4 15.07 -34.57 -10.96
CA LYS A 4 15.22 -33.74 -12.17
C LYS A 4 16.15 -32.52 -12.03
N ALA A 5 16.37 -32.03 -10.82
CA ALA A 5 17.26 -30.87 -10.58
C ALA A 5 18.77 -31.29 -10.67
N VAL A 6 19.09 -32.51 -10.26
CA VAL A 6 20.48 -32.98 -10.27
C VAL A 6 21.01 -33.25 -11.70
N SER A 7 20.10 -33.56 -12.65
CA SER A 7 20.50 -33.88 -14.03
C SER A 7 20.94 -32.64 -14.83
N ILE A 8 20.41 -31.43 -14.50
CA ILE A 8 20.75 -30.18 -15.20
C ILE A 8 22.12 -29.67 -14.73
N ILE A 9 22.40 -29.80 -13.43
CA ILE A 9 23.71 -29.35 -12.88
C ILE A 9 24.85 -30.23 -13.39
N LEU A 10 24.62 -31.56 -13.59
CA LEU A 10 25.63 -32.44 -14.13
C LEU A 10 25.92 -32.19 -15.63
N SER A 11 24.95 -31.73 -16.40
CA SER A 11 25.13 -31.39 -17.81
C SER A 11 25.99 -30.17 -18.03
N ILE A 12 25.95 -29.18 -17.14
CA ILE A 12 26.78 -27.97 -17.21
C ILE A 12 28.23 -28.26 -16.78
N ALA A 13 28.43 -29.15 -15.80
CA ALA A 13 29.77 -29.51 -15.35
C ALA A 13 30.59 -30.33 -16.40
N MET A 14 29.93 -31.04 -17.32
CA MET A 14 30.63 -31.81 -18.39
C MET A 14 31.12 -30.96 -19.56
N VAL A 15 30.61 -29.76 -19.77
CA VAL A 15 31.06 -28.86 -20.86
C VAL A 15 32.37 -28.16 -20.53
N PHE A 16 32.73 -28.02 -19.25
CA PHE A 16 33.95 -27.33 -18.83
C PHE A 16 35.24 -28.17 -18.87
N SER A 17 35.18 -29.50 -19.10
CA SER A 17 36.36 -30.35 -19.10
C SER A 17 37.06 -30.53 -20.45
N CYS A 18 36.57 -29.93 -21.55
CA CYS A 18 37.08 -30.11 -22.90
C CYS A 18 37.89 -28.94 -23.49
N LEU A 19 38.26 -27.91 -22.71
CA LEU A 19 38.95 -26.72 -23.22
C LEU A 19 40.46 -26.65 -22.94
N ALA A 20 41.14 -27.78 -22.87
CA ALA A 20 42.61 -27.84 -22.73
C ALA A 20 43.24 -28.66 -23.85
N SER A 21 43.15 -28.25 -25.08
CA SER A 21 44.14 -28.56 -26.17
C SER A 21 43.70 -27.91 -27.48
N ILE A 22 44.22 -26.74 -27.79
CA ILE A 22 44.26 -26.22 -29.17
C ILE A 22 45.67 -25.97 -29.56
N THR A 23 46.18 -26.92 -30.36
CA THR A 23 47.45 -26.76 -31.14
C THR A 23 47.16 -25.94 -32.38
N SER A 24 48.11 -25.04 -32.68
CA SER A 24 48.20 -24.17 -33.82
C SER A 24 47.86 -24.79 -35.17
N PHE A 25 46.99 -24.12 -35.96
CA PHE A 25 46.90 -24.32 -37.41
C PHE A 25 46.94 -22.99 -38.15
N SER A 26 47.62 -23.04 -39.31
CA SER A 26 47.97 -21.93 -40.17
C SER A 26 46.80 -21.37 -40.97
N VAL A 27 46.82 -20.08 -41.14
CA VAL A 27 45.87 -19.19 -41.82
C VAL A 27 45.71 -19.49 -43.30
N SER A 28 44.50 -19.78 -43.77
CA SER A 28 43.99 -19.34 -45.07
C SER A 28 42.99 -18.18 -44.79
N ALA A 29 43.11 -17.14 -45.61
CA ALA A 29 42.19 -15.97 -45.47
C ALA A 29 40.77 -16.39 -45.86
N GLU A 30 39.96 -16.82 -44.88
CA GLU A 30 38.53 -16.81 -44.94
C GLU A 30 38.08 -15.42 -44.46
N GLU A 31 37.11 -14.83 -45.15
CA GLU A 31 36.38 -13.65 -44.68
C GLU A 31 35.90 -13.93 -43.25
N THR A 32 36.63 -13.40 -42.30
CA THR A 32 36.15 -13.38 -40.91
C THR A 32 34.99 -12.41 -40.88
N THR A 33 33.76 -12.95 -40.94
CA THR A 33 32.59 -12.21 -40.45
C THR A 33 32.87 -11.98 -38.95
N GLU A 34 33.31 -10.77 -38.62
CA GLU A 34 33.48 -10.37 -37.23
C GLU A 34 32.13 -10.63 -36.52
N GLU A 35 32.15 -11.51 -35.53
CA GLU A 35 30.91 -11.79 -34.74
C GLU A 35 30.58 -10.60 -33.83
N SER A 36 29.30 -10.34 -33.59
CA SER A 36 28.86 -9.36 -32.58
C SER A 36 29.41 -9.68 -31.20
N VAL A 37 29.81 -8.67 -30.45
CA VAL A 37 30.24 -8.75 -29.07
C VAL A 37 29.02 -8.39 -28.16
N TYR A 38 28.74 -9.18 -27.16
CA TYR A 38 27.66 -8.92 -26.22
C TYR A 38 28.24 -8.49 -24.88
N THR A 39 27.70 -7.38 -24.35
CA THR A 39 28.06 -6.87 -23.02
C THR A 39 26.83 -6.71 -22.15
N ILE A 40 27.04 -6.58 -20.85
CA ILE A 40 25.99 -6.29 -19.89
C ILE A 40 26.18 -4.87 -19.34
N ALA A 41 25.07 -4.12 -19.21
CA ALA A 41 25.07 -2.80 -18.61
C ALA A 41 23.91 -2.72 -17.62
N GLY A 42 24.11 -2.15 -16.44
CA GLY A 42 23.07 -2.16 -15.42
C GLY A 42 23.18 -1.00 -14.44
N ASN A 43 22.25 -0.99 -13.47
CA ASN A 43 22.15 0.07 -12.46
C ASN A 43 23.05 -0.14 -11.23
N ASN A 44 23.80 -1.24 -11.18
CA ASN A 44 24.65 -1.60 -10.04
C ASN A 44 26.12 -1.67 -10.48
N GLU A 45 26.94 -0.71 -10.05
CA GLU A 45 28.35 -0.61 -10.43
C GLU A 45 29.18 -1.77 -9.87
N GLU A 46 28.86 -2.27 -8.68
CA GLU A 46 29.58 -3.38 -8.06
C GLU A 46 29.39 -4.69 -8.86
N LEU A 47 28.23 -4.88 -9.46
CA LEU A 47 27.88 -6.09 -10.21
C LEU A 47 28.29 -6.01 -11.70
N PHE A 48 28.15 -4.82 -12.33
CA PHE A 48 28.28 -4.67 -13.77
C PHE A 48 29.43 -3.75 -14.20
N GLY A 49 30.23 -3.29 -13.25
CA GLY A 49 31.41 -2.43 -13.48
C GLY A 49 31.06 -0.97 -13.60
N LEU A 50 30.26 -0.56 -14.59
CA LEU A 50 29.88 0.82 -14.81
C LEU A 50 28.36 0.97 -14.94
N ILE A 51 27.79 1.98 -14.32
CA ILE A 51 26.35 2.24 -14.34
C ILE A 51 25.90 2.62 -15.75
N TRP A 52 25.04 1.79 -16.37
CA TRP A 52 24.43 2.01 -17.69
C TRP A 52 25.38 2.38 -18.84
N TYR A 53 26.68 2.07 -18.71
CA TYR A 53 27.62 2.33 -19.78
C TYR A 53 27.62 1.21 -20.83
N LYS A 54 27.42 1.62 -22.08
CA LYS A 54 27.32 0.72 -23.26
C LYS A 54 28.66 0.49 -23.95
N TYR A 55 29.77 0.60 -23.23
CA TYR A 55 31.10 0.36 -23.77
C TYR A 55 31.55 -1.08 -23.48
N ILE A 56 32.35 -1.63 -24.41
CA ILE A 56 32.95 -2.94 -24.21
C ILE A 56 34.10 -2.79 -23.21
N THR A 57 34.01 -3.52 -22.10
CA THR A 57 35.10 -3.67 -21.14
C THR A 57 35.34 -5.15 -20.90
N LYS A 58 36.51 -5.51 -20.36
CA LYS A 58 36.78 -6.91 -20.00
C LYS A 58 35.79 -7.43 -18.94
N ASP A 59 35.33 -6.55 -18.06
CA ASP A 59 34.56 -6.93 -16.89
C ASP A 59 33.03 -7.03 -17.19
N ASN A 60 32.56 -6.44 -18.31
CA ASN A 60 31.16 -6.51 -18.69
C ASN A 60 30.88 -7.35 -19.95
N THR A 61 31.89 -7.96 -20.55
CA THR A 61 31.74 -8.77 -21.76
C THR A 61 31.24 -10.17 -21.42
N MET A 62 30.15 -10.58 -22.07
CA MET A 62 29.59 -11.93 -21.95
C MET A 62 30.45 -12.95 -22.70
N GLN A 63 30.56 -14.15 -22.17
CA GLN A 63 31.32 -15.24 -22.76
C GLN A 63 30.42 -16.16 -23.58
N LYS A 64 30.81 -16.50 -24.81
CA LYS A 64 30.06 -17.45 -25.65
C LYS A 64 30.19 -18.87 -25.10
N SER A 65 29.06 -19.54 -24.93
CA SER A 65 28.98 -20.96 -24.48
C SER A 65 27.91 -21.68 -25.29
N GLY A 66 28.34 -22.38 -26.35
CA GLY A 66 27.42 -22.99 -27.31
C GLY A 66 26.57 -21.92 -28.02
N ASP A 67 25.27 -22.07 -27.94
CA ASP A 67 24.29 -21.16 -28.61
C ASP A 67 23.91 -19.95 -27.76
N VAL A 68 24.49 -19.79 -26.57
CA VAL A 68 24.20 -18.69 -25.65
C VAL A 68 25.43 -17.92 -25.23
N TYR A 69 25.24 -16.69 -24.82
CA TYR A 69 26.24 -15.87 -24.13
C TYR A 69 25.95 -15.89 -22.63
N VAL A 70 27.00 -15.95 -21.82
CA VAL A 70 26.94 -16.14 -20.37
C VAL A 70 27.68 -15.04 -19.64
N TYR A 71 27.11 -14.53 -18.57
CA TYR A 71 27.76 -13.63 -17.64
C TYR A 71 27.57 -14.15 -16.21
N GLU A 72 28.66 -14.29 -15.46
CA GLU A 72 28.66 -14.83 -14.11
C GLU A 72 28.96 -13.77 -13.06
N LEU A 73 28.11 -13.72 -12.04
CA LEU A 73 28.29 -12.92 -10.83
C LEU A 73 28.49 -13.83 -9.64
N LYS A 74 29.48 -13.56 -8.82
CA LYS A 74 29.81 -14.40 -7.66
C LYS A 74 29.36 -13.75 -6.36
N ASN A 75 28.75 -14.58 -5.47
CA ASN A 75 28.36 -14.20 -4.12
C ASN A 75 27.55 -12.89 -4.07
N VAL A 76 26.58 -12.74 -4.98
CA VAL A 76 25.69 -11.58 -4.99
C VAL A 76 24.90 -11.54 -3.71
N GLN A 77 24.98 -10.43 -2.99
CA GLN A 77 24.31 -10.26 -1.71
C GLN A 77 22.82 -10.02 -1.90
N VAL A 78 22.07 -10.21 -0.82
CA VAL A 78 20.61 -9.97 -0.81
C VAL A 78 20.32 -8.53 -1.17
N GLN A 79 19.62 -8.30 -2.27
CA GLN A 79 19.25 -6.97 -2.75
C GLN A 79 18.11 -7.03 -3.78
N THR A 80 17.40 -5.91 -3.93
CA THR A 80 16.30 -5.73 -4.89
C THR A 80 16.67 -4.74 -5.99
N GLY A 81 15.85 -4.68 -7.04
CA GLY A 81 15.96 -3.66 -8.08
C GLY A 81 17.25 -3.73 -8.90
N ILE A 82 17.80 -4.92 -9.11
CA ILE A 82 18.96 -5.11 -9.99
C ILE A 82 18.46 -5.10 -11.42
N LYS A 83 18.72 -3.99 -12.13
CA LYS A 83 18.33 -3.78 -13.53
C LYS A 83 19.53 -3.89 -14.45
N PHE A 84 19.35 -4.54 -15.59
CA PHE A 84 20.42 -4.66 -16.60
C PHE A 84 19.84 -4.78 -18.01
N SER A 85 20.63 -4.37 -19.00
CA SER A 85 20.41 -4.61 -20.43
C SER A 85 21.56 -5.43 -21.00
N ILE A 86 21.28 -6.25 -21.99
CA ILE A 86 22.31 -6.86 -22.82
C ILE A 86 22.50 -5.97 -24.05
N VAL A 87 23.73 -5.61 -24.34
CA VAL A 87 24.07 -4.72 -25.44
C VAL A 87 24.85 -5.52 -26.48
N GLU A 88 24.31 -5.66 -27.68
CA GLU A 88 24.99 -6.17 -28.85
C GLU A 88 25.82 -5.04 -29.48
N HIS A 89 27.09 -5.30 -29.68
CA HIS A 89 28.01 -4.44 -30.45
C HIS A 89 28.31 -5.12 -31.78
N LYS A 90 27.75 -4.60 -32.86
CA LYS A 90 27.90 -5.15 -34.20
C LYS A 90 29.22 -4.74 -34.82
N PRO A 91 29.75 -5.52 -35.78
CA PRO A 91 30.99 -5.20 -36.47
C PRO A 91 30.96 -3.86 -37.20
N ASP A 92 29.78 -3.41 -37.61
CA ASP A 92 29.60 -2.09 -38.28
C ASP A 92 29.59 -0.90 -37.30
N GLY A 93 29.76 -1.16 -36.00
CA GLY A 93 29.75 -0.17 -34.93
C GLY A 93 28.35 0.18 -34.42
N ALA A 94 27.29 -0.43 -34.97
CA ALA A 94 25.95 -0.26 -34.43
C ALA A 94 25.76 -1.03 -33.11
N THR A 95 24.89 -0.52 -32.24
CA THR A 95 24.50 -1.20 -31.00
C THR A 95 23.03 -1.50 -30.98
N ARG A 96 22.66 -2.59 -30.31
CA ARG A 96 21.28 -2.97 -30.02
C ARG A 96 21.15 -3.45 -28.59
N GLU A 97 20.05 -3.07 -27.93
CA GLU A 97 19.77 -3.47 -26.55
C GLU A 97 18.69 -4.53 -26.49
N TYR A 98 18.80 -5.40 -25.48
CA TYR A 98 17.83 -6.45 -25.18
C TYR A 98 17.53 -6.46 -23.69
N GLY A 99 16.26 -6.65 -23.34
CA GLY A 99 15.76 -6.79 -21.98
C GLY A 99 14.37 -7.41 -22.00
N ASN A 100 14.00 -8.08 -20.91
CA ASN A 100 12.69 -8.73 -20.70
C ASN A 100 11.83 -7.99 -19.67
N GLY A 101 12.28 -6.85 -19.21
CA GLY A 101 11.61 -6.08 -18.16
C GLY A 101 10.28 -5.48 -18.62
N PRO A 102 9.49 -4.99 -17.70
CA PRO A 102 8.22 -4.40 -18.01
C PRO A 102 8.38 -3.13 -18.83
N HIS A 103 7.55 -3.01 -19.85
CA HIS A 103 7.39 -1.78 -20.59
C HIS A 103 6.33 -0.90 -19.92
N TYR A 104 6.76 0.17 -19.24
CA TYR A 104 5.83 1.20 -18.80
C TYR A 104 5.49 2.14 -19.96
N PRO A 105 4.22 2.57 -20.11
CA PRO A 105 3.86 3.59 -21.08
C PRO A 105 4.69 4.87 -20.85
N GLY A 106 5.55 5.22 -21.80
CA GLY A 106 6.42 6.41 -21.74
C GLY A 106 7.85 6.17 -21.28
N ASN A 107 8.22 4.97 -20.84
CA ASN A 107 9.60 4.60 -20.59
C ASN A 107 10.18 3.86 -21.81
N PHE A 108 11.27 4.37 -22.36
CA PHE A 108 11.95 3.81 -23.55
C PHE A 108 13.12 2.90 -23.20
N ASP A 109 13.39 2.69 -21.91
CA ASP A 109 14.53 1.89 -21.47
C ASP A 109 14.19 0.39 -21.59
N ILE A 110 15.02 -0.32 -22.32
CA ILE A 110 14.96 -1.76 -22.50
C ILE A 110 15.87 -2.38 -21.45
N TYR A 111 15.30 -2.99 -20.41
CA TYR A 111 16.08 -3.68 -19.38
C TYR A 111 15.39 -4.97 -18.91
N SER A 112 16.18 -5.84 -18.28
CA SER A 112 15.70 -6.95 -17.46
C SER A 112 15.89 -6.60 -16.01
N GLU A 113 15.05 -7.14 -15.13
CA GLU A 113 15.15 -6.91 -13.69
C GLU A 113 15.12 -8.23 -12.93
N PHE A 114 15.92 -8.31 -11.87
CA PHE A 114 15.86 -9.40 -10.91
C PHE A 114 16.20 -8.91 -9.51
N ARG A 115 15.92 -9.75 -8.54
CA ARG A 115 16.40 -9.61 -7.16
C ARG A 115 17.11 -10.85 -6.68
N VAL A 116 17.91 -10.70 -5.66
CA VAL A 116 18.54 -11.78 -4.92
C VAL A 116 17.95 -11.81 -3.51
N ALA A 117 17.15 -12.80 -3.22
CA ALA A 117 16.48 -12.98 -1.94
C ALA A 117 17.33 -13.76 -0.91
N LYS A 118 18.35 -14.47 -1.38
CA LYS A 118 19.35 -15.20 -0.60
C LYS A 118 20.67 -15.08 -1.32
N ALA A 119 21.74 -14.71 -0.63
CA ALA A 119 23.07 -14.58 -1.22
C ALA A 119 23.46 -15.83 -2.01
N CYS A 120 23.80 -15.65 -3.28
CA CYS A 120 24.13 -16.76 -4.19
C CYS A 120 24.96 -16.30 -5.37
N ASP A 121 25.50 -17.27 -6.11
CA ASP A 121 26.04 -17.01 -7.44
C ASP A 121 24.89 -16.81 -8.43
N VAL A 122 25.05 -15.84 -9.33
CA VAL A 122 24.05 -15.52 -10.36
C VAL A 122 24.64 -15.73 -11.73
N THR A 123 23.92 -16.41 -12.61
CA THR A 123 24.31 -16.63 -14.00
C THR A 123 23.25 -16.00 -14.91
N ILE A 124 23.67 -15.05 -15.74
CA ILE A 124 22.83 -14.41 -16.76
C ILE A 124 23.16 -15.05 -18.09
N THR A 125 22.15 -15.54 -18.82
CA THR A 125 22.33 -16.11 -20.16
C THR A 125 21.50 -15.36 -21.18
N PHE A 126 22.02 -15.26 -22.39
CA PHE A 126 21.36 -14.64 -23.54
C PHE A 126 21.50 -15.52 -24.78
N ASN A 127 20.40 -15.80 -25.45
CA ASN A 127 20.40 -16.48 -26.74
C ASN A 127 20.17 -15.43 -27.85
N PRO A 128 21.14 -15.19 -28.75
CA PRO A 128 21.03 -14.15 -29.77
C PRO A 128 20.02 -14.47 -30.90
N GLU A 129 19.64 -15.73 -31.07
CA GLU A 129 18.67 -16.14 -32.10
C GLU A 129 17.23 -15.97 -31.62
N THR A 130 16.98 -16.37 -30.36
CA THR A 130 15.63 -16.31 -29.76
C THR A 130 15.40 -15.03 -28.96
N HIS A 131 16.45 -14.29 -28.65
CA HIS A 131 16.49 -13.15 -27.74
C HIS A 131 16.08 -13.50 -26.29
N GLU A 132 16.11 -14.79 -25.94
CA GLU A 132 15.76 -15.24 -24.59
C GLU A 132 16.86 -14.85 -23.61
N ILE A 133 16.45 -14.19 -22.52
CA ILE A 133 17.30 -13.85 -21.37
C ILE A 133 16.82 -14.69 -20.18
N LYS A 134 17.76 -15.32 -19.46
CA LYS A 134 17.49 -16.02 -18.20
C LYS A 134 18.46 -15.57 -17.13
N VAL A 135 17.97 -15.41 -15.91
CA VAL A 135 18.77 -15.13 -14.72
C VAL A 135 18.63 -16.31 -13.76
N LEU A 136 19.72 -17.00 -13.49
CA LEU A 136 19.73 -18.26 -12.73
C LEU A 136 20.53 -18.10 -11.43
N GLY A 137 20.03 -18.68 -10.34
CA GLY A 137 20.70 -18.70 -9.03
C GLY A 137 19.74 -19.20 -7.94
N ASP A 138 20.30 -19.79 -6.85
CA ASP A 138 19.50 -20.35 -5.75
C ASP A 138 18.95 -19.26 -4.79
N GLY A 139 18.50 -18.21 -5.24
CA GLY A 139 17.95 -17.06 -4.49
C GLY A 139 17.49 -16.00 -5.45
N VAL A 140 17.68 -16.26 -6.75
CA VAL A 140 17.28 -15.33 -7.79
C VAL A 140 15.77 -15.37 -8.03
N ARG A 141 15.19 -14.20 -8.22
CA ARG A 141 13.82 -14.01 -8.70
C ARG A 141 13.86 -13.02 -9.85
N GLU A 142 13.57 -13.48 -11.06
CA GLU A 142 13.39 -12.60 -12.21
C GLU A 142 12.08 -11.83 -12.07
N ILE A 143 12.11 -10.54 -12.39
CA ILE A 143 10.94 -9.67 -12.45
C ILE A 143 10.55 -9.51 -13.92
N LYS A 144 9.39 -10.04 -14.29
CA LYS A 144 8.87 -10.01 -15.68
C LYS A 144 7.58 -9.21 -15.73
N GLY A 145 7.44 -8.40 -16.76
CA GLY A 145 6.38 -7.44 -17.06
C GLY A 145 5.04 -7.56 -16.35
N ASP A 146 4.28 -8.61 -16.58
CA ASP A 146 2.94 -8.79 -16.03
C ASP A 146 2.91 -9.73 -14.80
N THR A 147 4.08 -10.20 -14.35
CA THR A 147 4.16 -11.13 -13.23
C THR A 147 4.51 -10.35 -11.97
N TYR A 148 3.60 -10.26 -11.02
CA TYR A 148 3.87 -9.77 -9.70
C TYR A 148 3.78 -10.91 -8.68
N ARG A 149 4.58 -10.81 -7.62
CA ARG A 149 4.55 -11.73 -6.49
C ARG A 149 3.99 -11.00 -5.29
N LEU A 150 3.23 -11.72 -4.50
CA LEU A 150 2.62 -11.20 -3.29
C LEU A 150 3.33 -11.75 -2.06
N TYR A 151 3.48 -10.91 -1.06
CA TYR A 151 4.12 -11.22 0.21
C TYR A 151 3.24 -10.76 1.35
N ALA A 152 2.92 -11.66 2.27
CA ALA A 152 2.24 -11.30 3.51
C ALA A 152 3.26 -10.86 4.56
N TYR A 153 2.98 -9.79 5.27
CA TYR A 153 3.82 -9.28 6.36
C TYR A 153 2.96 -8.62 7.44
N SER A 154 3.53 -8.39 8.60
CA SER A 154 2.86 -7.63 9.64
C SER A 154 3.33 -6.18 9.67
N MET A 155 2.41 -5.26 9.92
CA MET A 155 2.72 -3.84 10.10
C MET A 155 3.29 -3.53 11.50
N ASN A 156 3.07 -4.41 12.47
CA ASN A 156 3.31 -4.13 13.88
C ASN A 156 3.97 -5.26 14.67
N CYS A 157 4.37 -6.33 14.03
CA CYS A 157 5.09 -7.40 14.74
C CYS A 157 6.10 -8.12 13.84
N ASP A 158 7.21 -8.54 14.44
CA ASP A 158 8.32 -9.21 13.75
C ASP A 158 7.99 -10.63 13.31
N THR A 159 6.96 -11.25 13.85
CA THR A 159 6.62 -12.67 13.64
C THR A 159 6.29 -12.99 12.18
N PHE A 160 5.74 -12.01 11.45
CA PHE A 160 5.39 -12.15 10.03
C PHE A 160 6.36 -11.37 9.12
N GLY A 161 7.52 -10.96 9.65
CA GLY A 161 8.41 -10.02 8.99
C GLY A 161 7.90 -8.59 9.05
N ILE A 162 8.81 -7.63 9.10
CA ILE A 162 8.49 -6.21 9.14
C ILE A 162 8.56 -5.61 7.75
N ASP A 163 7.83 -4.51 7.60
CA ASP A 163 7.78 -3.56 6.51
C ASP A 163 9.03 -3.57 5.61
N THR A 164 8.79 -3.85 4.38
CA THR A 164 9.76 -4.09 3.32
C THR A 164 10.49 -2.84 2.83
N ARG A 165 10.24 -1.67 3.39
CA ARG A 165 10.92 -0.42 2.98
C ARG A 165 12.44 -0.48 3.15
N THR A 166 12.94 -1.34 4.00
CA THR A 166 14.37 -1.50 4.28
C THR A 166 14.90 -2.91 4.09
N ASN A 167 14.06 -3.87 3.76
CA ASN A 167 14.43 -5.28 3.68
C ASN A 167 13.84 -5.93 2.40
N PRO A 168 14.63 -6.68 1.63
CA PRO A 168 14.10 -7.42 0.50
C PRO A 168 13.02 -8.40 0.98
N TYR A 169 11.95 -8.54 0.22
CA TYR A 169 10.84 -9.43 0.49
C TYR A 169 11.32 -10.84 0.85
N PRO A 170 11.14 -11.32 2.10
CA PRO A 170 11.63 -12.64 2.50
C PRO A 170 10.91 -13.75 1.72
N LEU A 171 11.63 -14.78 1.31
CA LEU A 171 11.03 -15.90 0.57
C LEU A 171 9.97 -16.66 1.38
N GLU A 172 10.13 -16.70 2.68
CA GLU A 172 9.19 -17.32 3.62
C GLU A 172 7.84 -16.60 3.68
N ASN A 173 7.79 -15.36 3.21
CA ASN A 173 6.58 -14.54 3.15
C ASN A 173 5.92 -14.56 1.77
N GLU A 174 6.58 -15.17 0.76
CA GLU A 174 6.03 -15.26 -0.60
C GLU A 174 4.78 -16.12 -0.62
N MET A 175 3.68 -15.55 -1.15
CA MET A 175 2.41 -16.23 -1.26
C MET A 175 2.36 -17.10 -2.52
N THR A 176 1.71 -18.24 -2.42
CA THR A 176 1.49 -19.16 -3.56
C THR A 176 0.04 -19.07 -4.00
N GLU A 177 -0.19 -18.91 -5.30
CA GLU A 177 -1.51 -18.91 -5.92
C GLU A 177 -2.02 -20.34 -6.12
N ASP A 178 -3.28 -20.58 -5.78
CA ASP A 178 -3.98 -21.83 -6.08
C ASP A 178 -4.73 -21.77 -7.43
N GLU A 179 -5.43 -22.87 -7.78
CA GLU A 179 -6.20 -22.99 -9.02
C GLU A 179 -7.43 -22.03 -9.10
N ASN A 180 -7.82 -21.44 -7.98
CA ASN A 180 -8.95 -20.51 -7.88
C ASN A 180 -8.49 -19.03 -7.85
N GLY A 181 -7.18 -18.77 -7.99
CA GLY A 181 -6.62 -17.42 -7.87
C GLY A 181 -6.52 -16.91 -6.45
N ILE A 182 -6.53 -17.80 -5.44
CA ILE A 182 -6.33 -17.44 -4.05
C ILE A 182 -4.87 -17.61 -3.70
N TYR A 183 -4.25 -16.55 -3.21
CA TYR A 183 -2.88 -16.55 -2.73
C TYR A 183 -2.83 -16.92 -1.26
N SER A 184 -1.84 -17.71 -0.85
CA SER A 184 -1.66 -18.07 0.55
C SER A 184 -0.20 -18.27 0.94
N VAL A 185 0.09 -18.02 2.24
CA VAL A 185 1.36 -18.36 2.89
C VAL A 185 1.09 -18.79 4.34
N THR A 186 1.85 -19.76 4.84
CA THR A 186 1.70 -20.27 6.21
C THR A 186 2.93 -19.95 7.05
N PHE A 187 2.72 -19.18 8.11
CA PHE A 187 3.70 -18.91 9.16
C PHE A 187 3.59 -19.99 10.24
N LYS A 188 4.72 -20.58 10.61
CA LYS A 188 4.76 -21.72 11.53
C LYS A 188 4.97 -21.28 12.98
N ASP A 189 4.31 -22.00 13.92
CA ASP A 189 4.49 -21.83 15.38
C ASP A 189 4.39 -20.38 15.84
N VAL A 190 3.40 -19.65 15.32
CA VAL A 190 3.14 -18.27 15.72
C VAL A 190 2.71 -18.23 17.17
N GLN A 191 3.42 -17.47 17.99
CA GLN A 191 3.17 -17.36 19.41
C GLN A 191 1.96 -16.45 19.71
N PRO A 192 1.31 -16.61 20.87
CA PRO A 192 0.14 -15.80 21.25
C PRO A 192 0.48 -14.30 21.24
N GLN A 193 -0.32 -13.57 20.49
CA GLN A 193 -0.18 -12.11 20.38
C GLN A 193 -1.53 -11.51 19.98
N LYS A 194 -1.85 -10.32 20.51
CA LYS A 194 -3.05 -9.58 20.15
C LYS A 194 -2.78 -8.53 19.10
N ASN A 195 -3.82 -8.22 18.34
CA ASN A 195 -3.87 -7.12 17.39
C ASN A 195 -2.72 -7.14 16.37
N ILE A 196 -2.51 -8.29 15.76
CA ILE A 196 -1.55 -8.43 14.66
C ILE A 196 -2.21 -7.86 13.39
N LEU A 197 -1.62 -6.82 12.82
CA LEU A 197 -2.07 -6.25 11.55
C LEU A 197 -1.29 -6.88 10.39
N ILE A 198 -1.96 -7.63 9.55
CA ILE A 198 -1.39 -8.30 8.40
C ILE A 198 -1.75 -7.54 7.13
N ASN A 199 -0.73 -7.23 6.34
CA ASN A 199 -0.86 -6.59 5.05
C ASN A 199 -0.22 -7.46 3.95
N ILE A 200 -0.54 -7.17 2.70
CA ILE A 200 0.04 -7.82 1.54
C ILE A 200 0.83 -6.78 0.75
N SER A 201 2.05 -7.11 0.39
CA SER A 201 2.89 -6.31 -0.49
C SER A 201 3.05 -7.02 -1.84
N ALA A 202 2.99 -6.26 -2.91
CA ALA A 202 3.29 -6.77 -4.25
C ALA A 202 4.71 -6.38 -4.65
N GLU A 203 5.50 -7.36 -5.09
CA GLU A 203 6.74 -7.10 -5.79
C GLU A 203 6.40 -6.74 -7.23
N VAL A 204 6.53 -5.48 -7.56
CA VAL A 204 6.44 -4.94 -8.92
C VAL A 204 7.77 -4.32 -9.29
N THR A 205 8.01 -4.12 -10.56
CA THR A 205 9.28 -3.71 -11.16
C THR A 205 9.79 -2.33 -10.76
N GLU A 206 8.97 -1.52 -10.16
CA GLU A 206 9.43 -0.39 -9.35
C GLU A 206 8.99 -0.63 -7.93
N PRO A 207 9.77 -0.24 -6.92
CA PRO A 207 9.25 -0.22 -5.58
C PRO A 207 8.12 0.82 -5.55
N ILE A 208 6.93 0.40 -5.93
CA ILE A 208 5.74 1.07 -5.45
C ILE A 208 5.78 0.79 -3.97
N VAL A 209 6.41 1.73 -3.30
CA VAL A 209 6.60 1.77 -1.87
C VAL A 209 5.28 1.45 -1.24
N GLY A 210 5.21 0.29 -0.62
CA GLY A 210 4.12 -0.15 0.18
C GLY A 210 2.82 -0.26 -0.61
N PHE A 211 2.37 -1.46 -0.78
CA PHE A 211 0.97 -1.72 -1.03
C PHE A 211 0.17 -1.30 0.20
N THR A 212 0.12 -0.03 0.47
CA THR A 212 -0.56 0.56 1.59
C THR A 212 -1.96 1.01 1.19
N GLY A 213 -2.53 0.33 0.21
CA GLY A 213 -3.91 0.55 -0.11
C GLY A 213 -4.77 -0.41 0.72
N TYR A 214 -5.86 -0.01 1.20
CA TYR A 214 -7.12 -0.62 1.55
C TYR A 214 -7.17 -2.07 2.10
N ASN A 215 -6.08 -2.86 2.14
CA ASN A 215 -6.12 -4.28 2.41
C ASN A 215 -5.17 -4.68 3.53
N TYR A 216 -5.68 -4.67 4.73
CA TYR A 216 -5.09 -5.38 5.86
C TYR A 216 -6.18 -6.14 6.59
N CYS A 217 -5.80 -7.18 7.31
CA CYS A 217 -6.66 -7.78 8.32
C CYS A 217 -5.98 -7.68 9.70
N ALA A 218 -6.79 -7.70 10.74
CA ALA A 218 -6.31 -7.77 12.10
C ALA A 218 -6.71 -9.10 12.72
N ILE A 219 -5.76 -9.74 13.41
CA ILE A 219 -5.98 -11.01 14.09
C ILE A 219 -5.45 -10.98 15.52
N ASP A 220 -6.05 -11.82 16.37
CA ASP A 220 -5.41 -12.27 17.61
C ASP A 220 -4.98 -13.72 17.44
N VAL A 221 -3.79 -14.06 17.92
CA VAL A 221 -3.35 -15.43 18.09
C VAL A 221 -3.45 -15.76 19.58
N THR A 222 -4.34 -16.69 19.95
CA THR A 222 -4.69 -16.97 21.36
C THR A 222 -3.88 -18.11 21.98
N LYS A 223 -3.27 -18.95 21.14
CA LYS A 223 -2.36 -20.04 21.52
C LYS A 223 -1.35 -20.28 20.40
N PRO A 224 -0.17 -20.89 20.68
CA PRO A 224 0.78 -21.22 19.62
C PRO A 224 0.13 -22.06 18.52
N CYS A 225 0.21 -21.61 17.27
CA CYS A 225 -0.37 -22.32 16.13
C CYS A 225 0.28 -21.89 14.82
N ASP A 226 0.07 -22.70 13.77
CA ASP A 226 0.33 -22.28 12.41
C ASP A 226 -0.75 -21.27 11.98
N VAL A 227 -0.32 -20.17 11.35
CA VAL A 227 -1.21 -19.14 10.81
C VAL A 227 -1.07 -19.12 9.29
N THR A 228 -2.16 -19.41 8.58
CA THR A 228 -2.19 -19.28 7.13
C THR A 228 -2.90 -17.97 6.77
N VAL A 229 -2.18 -17.12 6.07
CA VAL A 229 -2.71 -15.85 5.54
C VAL A 229 -3.13 -16.08 4.10
N TYR A 230 -4.31 -15.59 3.76
CA TYR A 230 -4.91 -15.67 2.44
C TYR A 230 -5.17 -14.30 1.85
N PHE A 231 -5.08 -14.22 0.53
CA PHE A 231 -5.45 -13.04 -0.24
C PHE A 231 -6.23 -13.45 -1.49
N SER A 232 -7.31 -12.73 -1.78
CA SER A 232 -8.04 -12.88 -3.05
C SER A 232 -8.36 -11.51 -3.64
N GLY A 233 -8.28 -11.41 -4.96
CA GLY A 233 -8.56 -10.18 -5.70
C GLY A 233 -7.33 -9.63 -6.41
N TYR A 234 -7.46 -8.40 -6.89
CA TYR A 234 -6.35 -7.69 -7.54
C TYR A 234 -5.76 -6.70 -6.55
N ALA A 235 -4.45 -6.58 -6.60
CA ALA A 235 -3.76 -5.49 -6.00
C ALA A 235 -4.44 -4.16 -6.39
N TYR A 236 -4.66 -3.23 -5.46
CA TYR A 236 -5.38 -1.95 -5.65
C TYR A 236 -6.92 -2.04 -5.90
N SER A 237 -7.55 -3.17 -5.69
CA SER A 237 -9.00 -3.29 -5.81
C SER A 237 -9.70 -3.21 -4.46
N GLU A 238 -10.75 -2.40 -4.37
CA GLU A 238 -11.64 -2.37 -3.20
C GLU A 238 -12.31 -3.73 -2.92
N SER A 239 -12.37 -4.61 -3.93
CA SER A 239 -12.94 -5.95 -3.82
C SER A 239 -11.97 -7.00 -3.28
N SER A 240 -10.70 -6.66 -3.06
CA SER A 240 -9.72 -7.60 -2.55
C SER A 240 -9.95 -7.89 -1.06
N LYS A 241 -9.66 -9.12 -0.66
CA LYS A 241 -9.86 -9.60 0.72
C LYS A 241 -8.57 -10.21 1.25
N ILE A 242 -8.26 -9.88 2.50
CA ILE A 242 -7.22 -10.55 3.30
C ILE A 242 -7.91 -11.22 4.48
N TRP A 243 -7.58 -12.47 4.74
CA TRP A 243 -7.99 -13.16 5.95
C TRP A 243 -6.91 -14.13 6.41
N ALA A 244 -7.03 -14.61 7.63
CA ALA A 244 -6.10 -15.59 8.18
C ALA A 244 -6.86 -16.70 8.93
N GLU A 245 -6.29 -17.90 8.89
CA GLU A 245 -6.86 -19.09 9.54
C GLU A 245 -5.77 -19.82 10.34
N GLY A 246 -6.18 -20.48 11.42
CA GLY A 246 -5.33 -21.30 12.28
C GLY A 246 -6.07 -21.70 13.56
N ASP A 247 -5.61 -22.78 14.22
CA ASP A 247 -6.22 -23.28 15.46
C ASP A 247 -5.83 -22.42 16.68
N GLY A 248 -6.20 -21.20 16.68
CA GLY A 248 -5.88 -20.17 17.69
C GLY A 248 -6.01 -18.79 17.11
N VAL A 249 -6.28 -18.69 15.81
CA VAL A 249 -6.48 -17.43 15.12
C VAL A 249 -7.92 -16.95 15.33
N VAL A 250 -8.06 -15.69 15.74
CA VAL A 250 -9.33 -14.98 15.83
C VAL A 250 -9.26 -13.76 14.95
N MET A 251 -10.03 -13.75 13.85
CA MET A 251 -10.16 -12.57 12.99
C MET A 251 -10.87 -11.46 13.76
N LYS A 252 -10.29 -10.27 13.76
CA LYS A 252 -10.95 -9.09 14.32
C LYS A 252 -11.92 -8.52 13.30
N THR A 253 -13.12 -8.25 13.75
CA THR A 253 -14.19 -7.65 12.93
C THR A 253 -14.33 -6.15 13.16
N LYS A 254 -13.68 -5.61 14.20
CA LYS A 254 -13.70 -4.18 14.54
C LYS A 254 -12.32 -3.67 14.95
N PRO A 255 -12.01 -2.39 14.68
CA PRO A 255 -10.74 -1.79 15.06
C PRO A 255 -10.63 -1.68 16.60
N GLU A 256 -9.39 -1.70 17.08
CA GLU A 256 -9.12 -1.16 18.42
C GLU A 256 -9.25 0.36 18.37
N ILE A 257 -9.92 0.87 19.40
CA ILE A 257 -10.13 2.31 19.53
C ILE A 257 -9.12 2.86 20.55
N GLY A 258 -8.25 3.73 20.05
CA GLY A 258 -7.39 4.56 20.87
C GLY A 258 -7.95 5.98 21.03
N GLU A 259 -7.11 6.98 20.92
CA GLU A 259 -7.56 8.37 20.93
C GLU A 259 -8.01 8.81 19.53
N MET A 260 -9.28 9.16 19.38
CA MET A 260 -9.82 9.64 18.11
C MET A 260 -9.65 11.17 18.01
N HIS A 261 -9.14 11.63 16.88
CA HIS A 261 -8.93 13.03 16.56
C HIS A 261 -9.58 13.43 15.24
N PHE A 262 -10.09 14.65 15.19
CA PHE A 262 -10.53 15.31 13.97
C PHE A 262 -9.41 16.22 13.45
N ILE A 263 -8.85 15.92 12.30
CA ILE A 263 -7.63 16.54 11.78
C ILE A 263 -7.88 17.18 10.43
N GLY A 264 -7.18 18.29 10.16
CA GLY A 264 -7.20 19.00 8.90
C GLY A 264 -8.19 20.18 8.87
N GLY A 265 -7.90 21.20 8.07
CA GLY A 265 -8.69 22.41 7.95
C GLY A 265 -8.67 23.33 9.18
N ILE A 266 -8.71 22.75 10.37
CA ILE A 266 -8.66 23.44 11.66
C ILE A 266 -7.34 23.19 12.38
N THR A 267 -6.84 21.93 12.33
CA THR A 267 -5.52 21.55 12.85
C THR A 267 -4.97 20.40 12.01
N ASP A 268 -3.66 20.38 11.77
CA ASP A 268 -3.00 19.39 10.90
C ASP A 268 -2.37 18.20 11.67
N THR A 269 -2.39 18.22 13.00
CA THR A 269 -1.79 17.17 13.85
C THR A 269 -2.66 16.84 15.04
N PRO A 270 -2.59 15.61 15.59
CA PRO A 270 -3.27 15.24 16.83
C PRO A 270 -2.84 16.16 17.99
N THR A 271 -3.79 16.73 18.66
CA THR A 271 -3.61 17.57 19.86
C THR A 271 -4.81 17.41 20.77
N ASP A 272 -4.71 17.81 22.02
CA ASP A 272 -5.86 17.81 22.93
C ASP A 272 -7.04 18.66 22.41
N SER A 273 -6.74 19.71 21.62
CA SER A 273 -7.76 20.62 21.07
C SER A 273 -8.60 20.02 19.95
N ASN A 274 -8.11 18.96 19.27
CA ASN A 274 -8.84 18.28 18.21
C ASN A 274 -9.22 16.85 18.56
N LYS A 275 -9.03 16.46 19.81
CA LYS A 275 -9.47 15.17 20.32
C LYS A 275 -10.99 15.10 20.34
N MET A 276 -11.52 14.06 19.72
CA MET A 276 -12.95 13.79 19.69
C MET A 276 -13.44 13.24 21.03
N LYS A 277 -14.63 13.62 21.43
CA LYS A 277 -15.29 13.04 22.60
C LYS A 277 -15.95 11.74 22.20
N GLN A 278 -15.63 10.68 22.91
CA GLN A 278 -16.32 9.40 22.75
C GLN A 278 -17.75 9.51 23.34
N LYS A 279 -18.75 9.24 22.51
CA LYS A 279 -20.17 9.25 22.87
C LYS A 279 -20.67 7.83 23.18
N ASP A 280 -20.15 6.85 22.43
CA ASP A 280 -20.42 5.42 22.57
C ASP A 280 -19.17 4.64 22.20
N ASP A 281 -19.13 3.31 22.35
CA ASP A 281 -17.95 2.48 22.12
C ASP A 281 -17.27 2.74 20.78
N TYR A 282 -18.04 3.06 19.74
CA TYR A 282 -17.56 3.29 18.37
C TYR A 282 -18.06 4.61 17.76
N VAL A 283 -18.62 5.51 18.57
CA VAL A 283 -19.16 6.81 18.11
C VAL A 283 -18.41 7.95 18.77
N PHE A 284 -17.89 8.86 17.96
CA PHE A 284 -17.09 9.99 18.39
C PHE A 284 -17.65 11.30 17.87
N THR A 285 -17.57 12.35 18.68
CA THR A 285 -18.07 13.67 18.33
C THR A 285 -17.02 14.73 18.54
N TYR A 286 -17.03 15.74 17.66
CA TYR A 286 -16.19 16.92 17.76
C TYR A 286 -17.01 18.17 17.39
N ARG A 287 -16.93 19.21 18.22
CA ARG A 287 -17.56 20.50 17.94
C ARG A 287 -16.49 21.46 17.41
N ALA A 288 -16.72 22.02 16.24
CA ALA A 288 -15.90 23.08 15.67
C ALA A 288 -16.70 24.38 15.63
N ASP A 289 -16.13 25.45 16.18
CA ASP A 289 -16.78 26.76 16.31
C ASP A 289 -16.07 27.81 15.49
N LYS A 290 -16.79 28.92 15.18
CA LYS A 290 -16.27 30.14 14.50
C LYS A 290 -15.74 29.87 13.11
N LEU A 291 -16.38 28.98 12.39
CA LEU A 291 -16.05 28.69 11.00
C LEU A 291 -16.51 29.85 10.08
N THR A 292 -15.81 30.05 8.96
CA THR A 292 -16.06 31.15 8.01
C THR A 292 -16.37 30.61 6.61
N THR A 293 -17.12 31.34 5.84
CA THR A 293 -17.64 30.96 4.51
C THR A 293 -16.57 30.91 3.42
N ASP A 294 -15.42 31.53 3.64
CA ASP A 294 -14.33 31.65 2.68
C ASP A 294 -13.34 30.47 2.70
N ILE A 295 -13.60 29.46 3.55
CA ILE A 295 -12.72 28.31 3.75
C ILE A 295 -13.44 27.02 3.39
N ASP A 296 -12.80 26.21 2.53
CA ASP A 296 -13.11 24.78 2.37
C ASP A 296 -12.33 23.98 3.41
N TYR A 297 -13.05 23.48 4.41
CA TYR A 297 -12.46 22.74 5.52
C TYR A 297 -12.19 21.29 5.11
N GLY A 298 -10.94 21.00 4.74
CA GLY A 298 -10.48 19.65 4.51
C GLY A 298 -10.32 18.89 5.83
N PHE A 299 -10.77 17.65 5.94
CA PHE A 299 -10.71 16.91 7.19
C PHE A 299 -10.44 15.42 7.02
N GLN A 300 -9.96 14.82 8.11
CA GLN A 300 -9.76 13.40 8.30
C GLN A 300 -10.03 13.02 9.76
N PHE A 301 -10.32 11.74 10.00
CA PHE A 301 -10.40 11.17 11.34
C PHE A 301 -9.14 10.33 11.58
N TYR A 302 -8.55 10.47 12.74
CA TYR A 302 -7.32 9.81 13.08
C TYR A 302 -7.45 9.09 14.41
N ASN A 303 -7.32 7.76 14.38
CA ASN A 303 -7.34 6.90 15.55
C ASN A 303 -5.90 6.63 15.96
N VAL A 304 -5.43 7.34 16.99
CA VAL A 304 -4.10 7.12 17.59
C VAL A 304 -4.16 5.87 18.43
N GLN A 305 -3.33 4.88 18.10
CA GLN A 305 -3.23 3.63 18.84
C GLN A 305 -1.84 3.44 19.44
N GLU A 306 -1.75 2.72 20.55
CA GLU A 306 -0.46 2.25 21.05
C GLU A 306 0.20 1.30 20.03
N ASN A 307 1.50 1.39 19.85
CA ASN A 307 2.31 0.52 19.00
C ASN A 307 2.17 0.72 17.47
N TYR A 308 2.10 1.95 16.98
CA TYR A 308 2.16 2.30 15.53
C TYR A 308 1.02 1.77 14.67
N ASN A 309 -0.13 1.47 15.26
CA ASN A 309 -1.33 1.03 14.55
C ASN A 309 -2.28 2.18 14.25
N ASP A 310 -1.75 3.36 14.09
CA ASP A 310 -2.54 4.55 13.81
C ASP A 310 -3.35 4.37 12.53
N MET A 311 -4.63 4.66 12.63
CA MET A 311 -5.56 4.52 11.52
C MET A 311 -6.16 5.85 11.15
N TRP A 312 -6.09 6.14 9.85
CA TRP A 312 -6.68 7.31 9.24
C TRP A 312 -7.97 6.94 8.50
N TYR A 313 -8.97 7.78 8.59
CA TYR A 313 -10.19 7.69 7.81
C TYR A 313 -10.46 9.03 7.15
N GLY A 314 -10.86 9.02 5.89
CA GLY A 314 -11.19 10.22 5.13
C GLY A 314 -12.56 10.14 4.49
N GLY A 315 -13.09 11.30 4.11
CA GLY A 315 -14.26 11.38 3.25
C GLY A 315 -13.86 11.32 1.78
N TYR A 316 -14.82 11.08 0.91
CA TYR A 316 -14.62 11.21 -0.53
C TYR A 316 -15.06 12.61 -0.98
N TYR A 317 -14.23 13.28 -1.77
CA TYR A 317 -14.62 14.56 -2.40
C TYR A 317 -15.30 14.27 -3.74
N ASP A 318 -16.62 14.14 -3.70
CA ASP A 318 -17.44 14.00 -4.92
C ASP A 318 -18.41 15.17 -5.12
N GLY A 319 -18.32 16.18 -4.25
CA GLY A 319 -19.23 17.34 -4.25
C GLY A 319 -20.66 17.04 -3.76
N SER A 320 -20.89 15.84 -3.22
CA SER A 320 -22.23 15.40 -2.77
C SER A 320 -22.50 15.69 -1.29
N PHE A 321 -21.51 16.24 -0.56
CA PHE A 321 -21.66 16.53 0.86
C PHE A 321 -22.89 17.40 1.18
N LYS A 322 -23.65 16.99 2.19
CA LYS A 322 -24.80 17.75 2.74
C LYS A 322 -24.78 17.67 4.25
N PHE A 323 -25.01 18.81 4.89
CA PHE A 323 -25.26 18.85 6.34
C PHE A 323 -26.45 17.97 6.70
N GLY A 324 -26.39 17.38 7.89
CA GLY A 324 -27.49 16.57 8.42
C GLY A 324 -27.66 15.20 7.78
N THR A 325 -26.72 14.77 6.91
CA THR A 325 -26.77 13.45 6.28
C THR A 325 -25.57 12.60 6.64
N ASP A 326 -25.77 11.28 6.70
CA ASP A 326 -24.66 10.34 6.90
C ASP A 326 -23.89 10.16 5.58
N ASN A 327 -22.57 10.24 5.70
CA ASN A 327 -21.64 10.08 4.59
C ASN A 327 -20.71 8.92 4.89
N GLN A 328 -20.24 8.22 3.86
CA GLN A 328 -19.30 7.14 4.03
C GLN A 328 -17.89 7.67 4.30
N ALA A 329 -17.23 7.09 5.30
CA ALA A 329 -15.81 7.29 5.56
C ALA A 329 -15.02 6.07 5.08
N TYR A 330 -13.82 6.32 4.57
CA TYR A 330 -12.92 5.29 4.05
C TYR A 330 -11.62 5.28 4.84
N PRO A 331 -11.09 4.11 5.19
CA PRO A 331 -9.77 4.04 5.81
C PRO A 331 -8.67 4.47 4.83
N ILE A 332 -7.69 5.19 5.34
CA ILE A 332 -6.53 5.70 4.59
C ILE A 332 -5.28 5.01 5.11
N PHE A 333 -4.48 4.40 4.23
CA PHE A 333 -3.40 3.49 4.62
C PHE A 333 -1.99 3.96 4.23
N SER A 334 -1.81 5.17 3.73
CA SER A 334 -0.46 5.66 3.42
C SER A 334 -0.31 7.14 3.75
N ASP A 335 0.89 7.50 4.17
CA ASP A 335 1.28 8.90 4.34
C ASP A 335 1.08 9.72 3.05
N TYR A 336 1.18 9.09 1.89
CA TYR A 336 0.93 9.70 0.57
C TYR A 336 -0.56 9.78 0.24
N GLY A 337 -1.36 8.79 0.62
CA GLY A 337 -2.82 8.78 0.43
C GLY A 337 -3.55 9.75 1.35
N ALA A 338 -2.99 10.04 2.52
CA ALA A 338 -3.57 10.96 3.49
C ALA A 338 -3.88 12.37 2.92
N CYS A 339 -3.10 12.81 1.93
CA CYS A 339 -3.33 14.12 1.29
C CYS A 339 -4.48 14.12 0.27
N PHE A 340 -4.86 12.97 -0.29
CA PHE A 340 -5.80 12.87 -1.41
C PHE A 340 -7.20 12.39 -1.03
N GLN A 341 -7.37 11.84 0.17
CA GLN A 341 -8.65 11.30 0.66
C GLN A 341 -9.19 12.13 1.83
N ARG A 342 -9.11 13.45 1.73
CA ARG A 342 -9.76 14.36 2.67
C ARG A 342 -11.21 14.54 2.30
N GLY A 343 -12.12 14.47 3.28
CA GLY A 343 -13.43 15.05 3.16
C GLY A 343 -13.33 16.58 3.17
N TYR A 344 -14.27 17.27 2.55
CA TYR A 344 -14.33 18.73 2.53
C TYR A 344 -15.75 19.19 2.82
N PHE A 345 -15.88 20.28 3.57
CA PHE A 345 -17.13 20.99 3.74
C PHE A 345 -16.88 22.50 3.84
N SER A 346 -17.87 23.29 3.43
CA SER A 346 -17.89 24.74 3.63
C SER A 346 -19.15 25.10 4.41
N VAL A 347 -19.06 26.08 5.28
CA VAL A 347 -20.21 26.53 6.07
C VAL A 347 -21.03 27.60 5.35
N PRO A 348 -22.36 27.67 5.58
CA PRO A 348 -23.24 28.57 4.84
C PRO A 348 -23.23 30.02 5.33
N TYR A 349 -22.66 30.31 6.51
CA TYR A 349 -22.56 31.65 7.10
C TYR A 349 -21.32 31.74 8.01
N ASP A 350 -20.86 32.98 8.23
CA ASP A 350 -19.69 33.25 9.09
C ASP A 350 -20.00 33.06 10.57
N ASN A 351 -18.99 32.65 11.32
CA ASN A 351 -19.06 32.22 12.71
C ASN A 351 -19.97 31.00 12.93
N ALA A 352 -20.12 30.15 11.91
CA ALA A 352 -20.87 28.92 12.04
C ALA A 352 -20.17 27.96 13.04
N SER A 353 -20.99 27.18 13.70
CA SER A 353 -20.52 26.03 14.51
C SER A 353 -21.10 24.75 13.94
N VAL A 354 -20.32 23.67 13.98
CA VAL A 354 -20.74 22.35 13.51
C VAL A 354 -20.46 21.28 14.55
N LEU A 355 -21.30 20.27 14.57
CA LEU A 355 -21.07 19.01 15.28
C LEU A 355 -20.66 17.95 14.26
N ILE A 356 -19.47 17.41 14.41
CA ILE A 356 -18.96 16.34 13.58
C ILE A 356 -19.11 15.05 14.37
N THR A 357 -19.80 14.06 13.80
CA THR A 357 -19.96 12.72 14.34
C THR A 357 -19.24 11.73 13.44
N PHE A 358 -18.37 10.91 13.98
CA PHE A 358 -17.72 9.79 13.30
C PHE A 358 -18.19 8.50 13.94
N ASP A 359 -18.66 7.56 13.11
CA ASP A 359 -19.30 6.33 13.56
C ASP A 359 -18.66 5.09 12.90
N LEU A 360 -18.09 4.24 13.74
CA LEU A 360 -17.50 2.95 13.41
C LEU A 360 -18.36 1.76 13.89
N THR A 361 -19.59 2.00 14.38
CA THR A 361 -20.44 0.95 14.93
C THR A 361 -20.66 -0.21 13.94
N ASN A 362 -20.87 0.11 12.67
CA ASN A 362 -21.09 -0.86 11.60
C ASN A 362 -19.85 -1.12 10.75
N TYR A 363 -18.71 -0.53 11.11
CA TYR A 363 -17.49 -0.72 10.35
C TYR A 363 -17.04 -2.17 10.37
N ASP A 364 -16.83 -2.73 9.18
CA ASP A 364 -16.29 -4.07 8.97
C ASP A 364 -14.81 -3.99 8.63
N TYR A 365 -13.98 -4.54 9.49
CA TYR A 365 -12.52 -4.56 9.32
C TYR A 365 -12.06 -5.36 8.09
N VAL A 366 -12.81 -6.38 7.70
CA VAL A 366 -12.43 -7.26 6.58
C VAL A 366 -12.76 -6.62 5.24
N SER A 367 -13.99 -6.09 5.10
CA SER A 367 -14.44 -5.45 3.86
C SER A 367 -14.05 -3.98 3.76
N LYS A 368 -13.57 -3.37 4.85
CA LYS A 368 -13.23 -1.94 4.96
C LYS A 368 -14.41 -1.00 4.66
N GLN A 369 -15.60 -1.44 4.90
CA GLN A 369 -16.84 -0.72 4.60
C GLN A 369 -17.60 -0.32 5.85
N ASN A 370 -18.57 0.56 5.67
CA ASN A 370 -19.54 0.99 6.68
C ASN A 370 -18.96 1.83 7.83
N ALA A 371 -17.79 2.45 7.68
CA ALA A 371 -17.46 3.62 8.48
C ALA A 371 -18.27 4.81 7.97
N SER A 372 -18.83 5.62 8.86
CA SER A 372 -19.61 6.78 8.45
C SER A 372 -19.25 8.02 9.24
N TYR A 373 -19.53 9.18 8.65
CA TYR A 373 -19.45 10.46 9.33
C TYR A 373 -20.67 11.31 9.00
N ARG A 374 -20.98 12.23 9.90
CA ARG A 374 -22.06 13.21 9.75
C ARG A 374 -21.55 14.56 10.25
N ILE A 375 -21.90 15.62 9.55
CA ILE A 375 -21.63 16.98 9.99
C ILE A 375 -22.97 17.71 10.05
N ASP A 376 -23.33 18.16 11.23
CA ASP A 376 -24.56 18.90 11.50
C ASP A 376 -24.22 20.36 11.80
N LEU A 377 -25.04 21.29 11.35
CA LEU A 377 -24.97 22.67 11.77
C LEU A 377 -25.50 22.79 13.20
N ILE A 378 -24.74 23.41 14.10
CA ILE A 378 -25.26 23.75 15.44
C ILE A 378 -26.31 24.83 15.27
N GLY A 379 -27.51 24.55 15.75
CA GLY A 379 -28.72 25.35 15.53
C GLY A 379 -29.76 24.74 14.60
N ASP A 380 -29.36 23.72 13.80
CA ASP A 380 -30.28 22.91 12.98
C ASP A 380 -30.96 21.82 13.84
N VAL A 381 -31.91 22.23 14.64
CA VAL A 381 -32.65 21.38 15.60
C VAL A 381 -33.58 20.39 14.88
N CYS A 382 -34.07 20.79 13.69
CA CYS A 382 -34.96 19.96 12.87
C CYS A 382 -34.17 18.89 12.06
N GLY A 383 -32.87 19.06 11.87
CA GLY A 383 -32.01 18.15 11.11
C GLY A 383 -32.26 18.18 9.59
N ASP A 384 -32.69 19.31 9.04
CA ASP A 384 -32.97 19.46 7.61
C ASP A 384 -31.75 20.03 6.82
N GLY A 385 -30.63 20.25 7.50
CA GLY A 385 -29.36 20.76 6.95
C GLY A 385 -29.32 22.29 6.81
N LYS A 386 -30.24 23.00 7.45
CA LYS A 386 -30.32 24.47 7.43
C LYS A 386 -30.74 24.99 8.80
N ILE A 387 -30.38 26.25 9.08
CA ILE A 387 -30.87 26.93 10.27
C ILE A 387 -31.94 27.92 9.85
N SER A 388 -33.12 27.81 10.43
CA SER A 388 -34.30 28.60 10.07
C SER A 388 -35.14 28.90 11.30
N VAL A 389 -36.21 29.67 11.11
CA VAL A 389 -37.20 29.95 12.19
C VAL A 389 -37.92 28.69 12.66
N THR A 390 -37.90 27.60 11.87
CA THR A 390 -38.49 26.32 12.24
C THR A 390 -37.74 25.71 13.40
N ASP A 391 -36.40 25.79 13.40
CA ASP A 391 -35.51 25.30 14.45
C ASP A 391 -35.74 26.03 15.78
N ALA A 392 -35.80 27.35 15.68
CA ALA A 392 -36.17 28.17 16.86
C ALA A 392 -37.55 27.79 17.43
N THR A 393 -38.50 27.47 16.53
CA THR A 393 -39.84 27.09 16.93
C THR A 393 -39.85 25.69 17.59
N GLU A 394 -39.08 24.75 17.05
CA GLU A 394 -38.98 23.39 17.63
C GLU A 394 -38.32 23.43 19.01
N LEU A 395 -37.25 24.22 19.16
CA LEU A 395 -36.65 24.45 20.46
C LEU A 395 -37.62 25.10 21.45
N GLN A 396 -38.41 26.13 21.04
CA GLN A 396 -39.41 26.76 21.88
C GLN A 396 -40.49 25.76 22.36
N LYS A 397 -40.95 24.89 21.47
CA LYS A 397 -41.93 23.83 21.85
C LYS A 397 -41.32 22.88 22.90
N SER A 398 -40.05 22.52 22.74
CA SER A 398 -39.37 21.66 23.72
C SER A 398 -39.22 22.35 25.07
N LEU A 399 -38.81 23.62 25.11
CA LEU A 399 -38.69 24.42 26.33
C LEU A 399 -40.06 24.62 27.02
N SER A 400 -41.13 24.52 26.24
CA SER A 400 -42.52 24.62 26.74
C SER A 400 -43.13 23.22 27.08
N GLU A 401 -42.33 22.18 27.09
CA GLU A 401 -42.74 20.81 27.35
C GLU A 401 -43.82 20.25 26.39
N ILE A 402 -43.90 20.85 25.16
CA ILE A 402 -44.85 20.41 24.11
C ILE A 402 -44.24 19.23 23.30
N THR A 403 -42.93 19.26 23.07
CA THR A 403 -42.18 18.20 22.40
C THR A 403 -40.97 17.81 23.23
N GLU A 404 -40.44 16.58 23.01
CA GLU A 404 -39.15 16.19 23.57
C GLU A 404 -38.12 16.16 22.44
N LEU A 405 -36.96 16.75 22.70
CA LEU A 405 -35.79 16.64 21.79
C LEU A 405 -35.03 15.36 22.07
N THR A 406 -34.52 14.74 21.03
CA THR A 406 -33.53 13.66 21.12
C THR A 406 -32.22 14.19 21.68
N ASP A 407 -31.33 13.32 22.15
CA ASP A 407 -29.99 13.70 22.62
C ASP A 407 -29.19 14.47 21.56
N ASN A 408 -29.32 14.08 20.30
CA ASN A 408 -28.65 14.77 19.20
C ASN A 408 -29.24 16.18 19.00
N GLN A 409 -30.55 16.30 18.98
CA GLN A 409 -31.23 17.60 18.87
C GLN A 409 -30.89 18.52 20.04
N ASN A 410 -30.81 18.00 21.26
CA ASN A 410 -30.38 18.76 22.43
C ASN A 410 -28.92 19.27 22.25
N THR A 411 -28.04 18.42 21.72
CA THR A 411 -26.66 18.84 21.43
C THR A 411 -26.60 19.95 20.37
N LEU A 412 -27.42 19.86 19.32
CA LEU A 412 -27.50 20.87 18.25
C LEU A 412 -28.21 22.15 18.72
N ALA A 413 -29.08 22.05 19.72
CA ALA A 413 -29.82 23.20 20.27
C ALA A 413 -28.95 24.09 21.18
N ASP A 414 -27.86 23.57 21.76
CA ASP A 414 -26.90 24.37 22.55
C ASP A 414 -25.99 25.19 21.63
N VAL A 415 -26.56 26.27 21.08
CA VAL A 415 -25.89 27.11 20.07
C VAL A 415 -24.74 27.89 20.67
N ASN A 416 -24.91 28.42 21.88
CA ASN A 416 -23.92 29.23 22.56
C ASN A 416 -22.79 28.40 23.22
N GLY A 417 -22.96 27.07 23.34
CA GLY A 417 -21.97 26.13 23.89
C GLY A 417 -21.79 26.25 25.40
N ASP A 418 -22.79 26.75 26.14
CA ASP A 418 -22.70 26.88 27.60
C ASP A 418 -23.13 25.62 28.35
N GLY A 419 -23.58 24.60 27.64
CA GLY A 419 -24.02 23.28 28.17
C GLY A 419 -25.48 23.29 28.67
N GLU A 420 -26.20 24.38 28.50
CA GLU A 420 -27.59 24.54 28.90
C GLU A 420 -28.45 24.92 27.69
N VAL A 421 -29.43 24.10 27.38
CA VAL A 421 -30.42 24.43 26.32
C VAL A 421 -31.55 25.27 26.90
N ASN A 422 -31.63 26.54 26.49
CA ASN A 422 -32.56 27.49 27.05
C ASN A 422 -32.96 28.61 26.04
N VAL A 423 -33.69 29.64 26.52
CA VAL A 423 -34.20 30.74 25.67
C VAL A 423 -33.09 31.56 25.00
N LYS A 424 -31.86 31.55 25.50
CA LYS A 424 -30.74 32.25 24.84
C LYS A 424 -30.41 31.59 23.49
N ASP A 425 -30.44 30.26 23.46
CA ASP A 425 -30.17 29.47 22.24
C ASP A 425 -31.25 29.73 21.19
N VAL A 426 -32.52 29.80 21.60
CA VAL A 426 -33.60 30.20 20.70
C VAL A 426 -33.28 31.58 20.06
N THR A 427 -32.78 32.51 20.85
CA THR A 427 -32.43 33.84 20.36
C THR A 427 -31.26 33.79 19.38
N GLU A 428 -30.25 32.99 19.66
CA GLU A 428 -29.11 32.83 18.73
C GLU A 428 -29.55 32.16 17.42
N ILE A 429 -30.37 31.10 17.48
CA ILE A 429 -30.95 30.47 16.27
C ILE A 429 -31.72 31.52 15.44
N GLN A 430 -32.55 32.32 16.07
CA GLN A 430 -33.31 33.39 15.37
C GLN A 430 -32.40 34.40 14.71
N LYS A 431 -31.29 34.78 15.34
CA LYS A 431 -30.31 35.72 14.75
C LYS A 431 -29.61 35.09 13.52
N ILE A 432 -29.26 33.81 13.58
CA ILE A 432 -28.66 33.10 12.47
C ILE A 432 -29.65 32.95 11.31
N ALA A 433 -30.91 32.62 11.60
CA ALA A 433 -31.95 32.41 10.60
C ALA A 433 -32.31 33.63 9.76
N VAL A 434 -31.86 34.85 10.16
CA VAL A 434 -32.11 36.09 9.44
C VAL A 434 -30.87 36.67 8.76
N GLN A 435 -29.74 36.00 8.85
CA GLN A 435 -28.51 36.30 8.11
C GLN A 435 -28.60 35.81 6.67
#